data_3d279bead254897503ab3401551f93af
#
_entry.id   3d279bead254897503ab3401551f93af
#
_cell.length_a   1.000
_cell.length_b   1.000
_cell.length_c   1.000
_cell.angle_alpha   90.00
_cell.angle_beta   90.00
_cell.angle_gamma   90.00
#
_symmetry.space_group_name_H-M   'P 1'
#
loop_
_entity.id
_entity.type
_entity.pdbx_description
1 polymer ?
#
loop_
_entity_poly.entity_id
_entity_poly.type
_entity_poly.pdbx_seq_one_letter_code
_entity_poly.pdbx_strand_id
1 'polypeptide(L)'
;LEPSVGIGNFLPFIFKKYEETKEVNIDVVDIDGRNLEILRLLLAKQKIPSNMKLNFIQADTLLYDFNKHYDLVIGNPPFSKLKAKDAAKYLKNNINKETTNTFEFFLEKAMTLSDYVVMITPKAVLNTPEFRKTRDLLATKKIDCIQDYGENGFKGVLVETICLFVDTNEKPNETKVESLTLKKTVVQKQKYITDKEYPYWIIYRNDFFDGISQRLDFDKFTVFRDRQITNSNTTQDKGKDCLRVIKSRNISDDGKEI
;
A
#
# COMPACT_ATOMS: atom_id res chain seq x y z
N LEU A 1 -17.25 5.18 0.74
CA LEU A 1 -16.39 6.35 0.97
C LEU A 1 -15.16 6.28 0.07
N GLU A 2 -14.82 7.41 -0.57
CA GLU A 2 -13.53 7.65 -1.24
C GLU A 2 -12.76 8.73 -0.45
N PRO A 3 -11.77 8.37 0.37
CA PRO A 3 -11.21 9.24 1.40
C PRO A 3 -10.13 10.23 0.89
N SER A 4 -9.75 10.14 -0.38
CA SER A 4 -8.80 11.04 -1.07
C SER A 4 -9.11 11.05 -2.54
N VAL A 5 -10.27 11.65 -2.88
CA VAL A 5 -10.89 11.46 -4.20
C VAL A 5 -10.11 12.09 -5.36
N GLY A 6 -9.32 13.14 -5.10
CA GLY A 6 -8.68 13.90 -6.16
C GLY A 6 -9.70 14.39 -7.18
N ILE A 7 -9.52 14.04 -8.43
CA ILE A 7 -10.45 14.36 -9.52
C ILE A 7 -11.46 13.23 -9.82
N GLY A 8 -11.56 12.19 -8.96
CA GLY A 8 -12.60 11.18 -9.02
C GLY A 8 -12.35 10.03 -10.02
N ASN A 9 -11.12 9.57 -10.15
CA ASN A 9 -10.75 8.54 -11.12
C ASN A 9 -11.47 7.20 -10.92
N PHE A 10 -11.91 6.86 -9.70
CA PHE A 10 -12.66 5.63 -9.42
C PHE A 10 -14.17 5.76 -9.70
N LEU A 11 -14.72 6.97 -9.64
CA LEU A 11 -16.16 7.16 -9.73
C LEU A 11 -16.83 6.56 -10.97
N PRO A 12 -16.28 6.68 -12.19
CA PRO A 12 -16.89 6.06 -13.37
C PRO A 12 -17.02 4.53 -13.23
N PHE A 13 -16.04 3.87 -12.59
CA PHE A 13 -16.06 2.43 -12.35
C PHE A 13 -17.06 2.07 -11.24
N ILE A 14 -17.17 2.89 -10.19
CA ILE A 14 -18.17 2.75 -9.13
C ILE A 14 -19.57 2.90 -9.73
N PHE A 15 -19.80 3.90 -10.57
CA PHE A 15 -21.08 4.13 -11.24
C PHE A 15 -21.49 2.91 -12.05
N LYS A 16 -20.59 2.40 -12.88
CA LYS A 16 -20.84 1.21 -13.68
C LYS A 16 -21.09 -0.05 -12.84
N LYS A 17 -20.30 -0.23 -11.76
CA LYS A 17 -20.39 -1.42 -10.92
C LYS A 17 -21.71 -1.52 -10.16
N TYR A 18 -22.24 -0.38 -9.71
CA TYR A 18 -23.40 -0.29 -8.84
C TYR A 18 -24.65 0.33 -9.50
N GLU A 19 -24.69 0.42 -10.83
CA GLU A 19 -25.80 1.03 -11.55
C GLU A 19 -27.15 0.34 -11.33
N GLU A 20 -27.13 -0.98 -11.05
CA GLU A 20 -28.34 -1.78 -10.77
C GLU A 20 -28.66 -1.90 -9.27
N THR A 21 -27.83 -1.33 -8.41
CA THR A 21 -28.07 -1.34 -6.95
C THR A 21 -29.20 -0.38 -6.60
N LYS A 22 -30.05 -0.74 -5.62
CA LYS A 22 -31.25 0.06 -5.27
C LYS A 22 -30.94 1.51 -4.92
N GLU A 23 -29.94 1.73 -4.10
CA GLU A 23 -29.48 3.07 -3.69
C GLU A 23 -27.99 3.00 -3.32
N VAL A 24 -27.22 4.00 -3.75
CA VAL A 24 -25.79 4.11 -3.45
C VAL A 24 -25.47 5.53 -2.97
N ASN A 25 -25.01 5.64 -1.74
CA ASN A 25 -24.57 6.90 -1.17
C ASN A 25 -23.05 6.94 -1.15
N ILE A 26 -22.45 7.94 -1.79
CA ILE A 26 -21.00 8.06 -2.00
C ILE A 26 -20.50 9.34 -1.35
N ASP A 27 -19.73 9.22 -0.29
CA ASP A 27 -18.96 10.34 0.24
C ASP A 27 -17.61 10.41 -0.46
N VAL A 28 -17.30 11.57 -1.01
CA VAL A 28 -16.02 11.86 -1.64
C VAL A 28 -15.33 12.97 -0.86
N VAL A 29 -14.13 12.68 -0.38
CA VAL A 29 -13.38 13.59 0.50
C VAL A 29 -12.07 13.98 -0.15
N ASP A 30 -11.73 15.25 -0.09
CA ASP A 30 -10.39 15.74 -0.41
C ASP A 30 -10.05 16.93 0.49
N ILE A 31 -8.79 17.05 0.84
CA ILE A 31 -8.29 18.19 1.62
C ILE A 31 -8.21 19.47 0.76
N ASP A 32 -7.96 19.31 -0.56
CA ASP A 32 -7.89 20.41 -1.51
C ASP A 32 -9.26 20.65 -2.16
N GLY A 33 -9.90 21.76 -1.81
CA GLY A 33 -11.18 22.15 -2.38
C GLY A 33 -11.17 22.30 -3.91
N ARG A 34 -10.01 22.63 -4.51
CA ARG A 34 -9.88 22.74 -5.98
C ARG A 34 -10.10 21.40 -6.67
N ASN A 35 -9.64 20.29 -6.06
CA ASN A 35 -9.91 18.95 -6.57
C ASN A 35 -11.41 18.67 -6.62
N LEU A 36 -12.13 19.04 -5.57
CA LEU A 36 -13.59 18.87 -5.52
C LEU A 36 -14.34 19.76 -6.51
N GLU A 37 -13.85 20.96 -6.77
CA GLU A 37 -14.42 21.84 -7.81
C GLU A 37 -14.21 21.24 -9.21
N ILE A 38 -13.00 20.79 -9.52
CA ILE A 38 -12.69 20.11 -10.79
C ILE A 38 -13.59 18.86 -10.93
N LEU A 39 -13.71 18.07 -9.87
CA LEU A 39 -14.57 16.89 -9.87
C LEU A 39 -16.02 17.24 -10.18
N ARG A 40 -16.59 18.29 -9.56
CA ARG A 40 -17.96 18.74 -9.86
C ARG A 40 -18.12 19.15 -11.33
N LEU A 41 -17.14 19.85 -11.89
CA LEU A 41 -17.16 20.24 -13.30
C LEU A 41 -17.08 19.05 -14.25
N LEU A 42 -16.29 18.02 -13.90
CA LEU A 42 -16.21 16.78 -14.67
C LEU A 42 -17.52 16.00 -14.61
N LEU A 43 -18.12 15.88 -13.44
CA LEU A 43 -19.37 15.17 -13.21
C LEU A 43 -20.58 15.87 -13.85
N ALA A 44 -20.56 17.20 -13.95
CA ALA A 44 -21.60 17.95 -14.65
C ALA A 44 -21.72 17.60 -16.16
N LYS A 45 -20.65 17.01 -16.73
CA LYS A 45 -20.61 16.55 -18.12
C LYS A 45 -20.88 15.03 -18.26
N GLN A 46 -21.11 14.34 -17.16
CA GLN A 46 -21.34 12.90 -17.13
C GLN A 46 -22.76 12.58 -16.63
N LYS A 47 -23.32 11.49 -17.12
CA LYS A 47 -24.59 10.98 -16.58
C LYS A 47 -24.28 10.19 -15.31
N ILE A 48 -24.65 10.76 -14.16
CA ILE A 48 -24.63 10.04 -12.90
C ILE A 48 -25.88 9.16 -12.83
N PRO A 49 -25.78 7.86 -12.50
CA PRO A 49 -26.94 7.01 -12.32
C PRO A 49 -27.91 7.57 -11.27
N SER A 50 -29.22 7.49 -11.53
CA SER A 50 -30.26 8.12 -10.70
C SER A 50 -30.36 7.53 -9.29
N ASN A 51 -29.84 6.32 -9.10
CA ASN A 51 -29.76 5.63 -7.80
C ASN A 51 -28.56 6.07 -6.94
N MET A 52 -27.72 6.99 -7.44
CA MET A 52 -26.49 7.42 -6.77
C MET A 52 -26.57 8.84 -6.24
N LYS A 53 -26.16 9.01 -4.99
CA LYS A 53 -26.05 10.32 -4.34
C LYS A 53 -24.60 10.55 -3.95
N LEU A 54 -24.02 11.66 -4.40
CA LEU A 54 -22.66 12.07 -4.04
C LEU A 54 -22.70 13.19 -3.00
N ASN A 55 -21.94 13.00 -1.95
CA ASN A 55 -21.69 14.02 -0.93
C ASN A 55 -20.22 14.43 -0.99
N PHE A 56 -19.96 15.73 -1.21
CA PHE A 56 -18.63 16.30 -1.34
C PHE A 56 -18.19 16.91 -0.03
N ILE A 57 -17.12 16.41 0.53
CA ILE A 57 -16.60 16.82 1.84
C ILE A 57 -15.19 17.38 1.65
N GLN A 58 -15.02 18.68 1.87
CA GLN A 58 -13.68 19.26 1.95
C GLN A 58 -13.16 19.15 3.37
N ALA A 59 -12.25 18.21 3.61
CA ALA A 59 -11.69 17.96 4.93
C ALA A 59 -10.36 17.23 4.86
N ASP A 60 -9.57 17.34 5.95
CA ASP A 60 -8.50 16.39 6.22
C ASP A 60 -9.14 15.07 6.69
N THR A 61 -9.22 14.09 5.81
CA THR A 61 -9.83 12.79 6.08
C THR A 61 -9.35 12.14 7.36
N LEU A 62 -8.05 12.28 7.68
CA LEU A 62 -7.45 11.63 8.83
C LEU A 62 -7.92 12.23 10.16
N LEU A 63 -8.37 13.50 10.16
CA LEU A 63 -8.88 14.21 11.33
C LEU A 63 -10.40 14.31 11.35
N TYR A 64 -11.05 14.12 10.19
CA TYR A 64 -12.50 14.26 10.06
C TYR A 64 -13.23 13.14 10.81
N ASP A 65 -14.28 13.51 11.54
CA ASP A 65 -15.17 12.58 12.21
C ASP A 65 -16.37 12.27 11.31
N PHE A 66 -16.39 11.04 10.80
CA PHE A 66 -17.42 10.61 9.84
C PHE A 66 -18.76 10.29 10.48
N ASN A 67 -18.85 10.09 11.80
CA ASN A 67 -20.09 9.77 12.56
C ASN A 67 -20.96 8.69 11.90
N LYS A 68 -20.41 7.84 11.05
CA LYS A 68 -21.08 6.74 10.36
C LYS A 68 -20.07 5.67 9.94
N HIS A 69 -20.59 4.48 9.70
CA HIS A 69 -19.86 3.35 9.15
C HIS A 69 -20.19 3.17 7.66
N TYR A 70 -19.30 2.61 6.89
CA TYR A 70 -19.45 2.41 5.45
C TYR A 70 -19.39 0.94 5.09
N ASP A 71 -20.16 0.52 4.09
CA ASP A 71 -20.02 -0.82 3.51
C ASP A 71 -18.67 -0.98 2.81
N LEU A 72 -18.17 0.10 2.19
CA LEU A 72 -16.94 0.09 1.41
C LEU A 72 -16.16 1.41 1.54
N VAL A 73 -14.87 1.30 1.80
CA VAL A 73 -13.90 2.36 1.56
C VAL A 73 -13.00 1.95 0.39
N ILE A 74 -12.96 2.78 -0.65
CA ILE A 74 -12.08 2.58 -1.81
C ILE A 74 -11.21 3.81 -2.00
N GLY A 75 -9.91 3.62 -2.25
CA GLY A 75 -9.03 4.78 -2.41
C GLY A 75 -7.63 4.47 -2.93
N ASN A 76 -7.02 5.54 -3.39
CA ASN A 76 -5.59 5.62 -3.70
C ASN A 76 -5.01 6.79 -2.88
N PRO A 77 -4.66 6.57 -1.61
CA PRO A 77 -4.17 7.62 -0.73
C PRO A 77 -2.79 8.13 -1.16
N PRO A 78 -2.38 9.32 -0.74
CA PRO A 78 -1.04 9.82 -1.00
C PRO A 78 0.02 8.93 -0.33
N PHE A 79 1.16 8.70 -1.03
CA PHE A 79 2.28 7.88 -0.56
C PHE A 79 3.43 8.71 0.03
N SER A 80 3.13 9.92 0.49
CA SER A 80 4.14 10.82 1.04
C SER A 80 4.58 10.41 2.45
N LYS A 81 5.83 10.70 2.75
CA LYS A 81 6.37 10.60 4.10
C LYS A 81 6.33 11.97 4.77
N LEU A 82 5.65 12.05 5.90
CA LEU A 82 5.53 13.26 6.69
C LEU A 82 6.77 13.47 7.56
N LYS A 83 7.06 14.73 7.91
CA LYS A 83 7.99 15.01 9.02
C LYS A 83 7.34 14.56 10.33
N ALA A 84 8.14 14.12 11.29
CA ALA A 84 7.63 13.61 12.57
C ALA A 84 6.66 14.58 13.27
N LYS A 85 6.95 15.89 13.25
CA LYS A 85 6.07 16.91 13.82
C LYS A 85 4.69 16.98 13.15
N ASP A 86 4.62 16.73 11.83
CA ASP A 86 3.40 16.82 11.06
C ASP A 86 2.59 15.51 11.17
N ALA A 87 3.28 14.37 11.37
CA ALA A 87 2.66 13.08 11.64
C ALA A 87 2.03 12.99 13.02
N ALA A 88 2.57 13.71 14.01
CA ALA A 88 2.17 13.64 15.42
C ALA A 88 0.66 13.82 15.63
N LYS A 89 0.01 14.69 14.85
CA LYS A 89 -1.44 14.95 14.93
C LYS A 89 -2.29 13.73 14.55
N TYR A 90 -1.77 12.84 13.68
CA TYR A 90 -2.48 11.64 13.22
C TYR A 90 -2.21 10.44 14.13
N LEU A 91 -1.05 10.39 14.78
CA LEU A 91 -0.64 9.26 15.60
C LEU A 91 -1.55 9.02 16.81
N LYS A 92 -2.29 10.03 17.26
CA LYS A 92 -3.17 9.91 18.45
C LYS A 92 -4.14 8.73 18.32
N ASN A 93 -4.76 8.57 17.17
CA ASN A 93 -5.80 7.56 16.91
C ASN A 93 -5.29 6.37 16.06
N ASN A 94 -4.03 6.37 15.65
CA ASN A 94 -3.45 5.33 14.82
C ASN A 94 -2.88 4.17 15.67
N ILE A 95 -2.94 2.95 15.19
CA ILE A 95 -2.40 1.76 15.85
C ILE A 95 -0.87 1.74 15.72
N ASN A 96 -0.38 1.96 14.50
CA ASN A 96 1.05 2.10 14.27
C ASN A 96 1.54 3.50 14.71
N LYS A 97 2.08 3.60 15.92
CA LYS A 97 2.60 4.85 16.50
C LYS A 97 3.97 5.28 15.94
N GLU A 98 4.57 4.48 15.09
CA GLU A 98 5.92 4.72 14.57
C GLU A 98 5.90 5.19 13.12
N THR A 99 4.76 5.07 12.44
CA THR A 99 4.65 5.48 11.04
C THR A 99 4.69 6.99 10.85
N THR A 100 5.23 7.38 9.72
CA THR A 100 5.13 8.75 9.18
C THR A 100 4.58 8.74 7.74
N ASN A 101 4.18 7.57 7.23
CA ASN A 101 3.69 7.42 5.87
C ASN A 101 2.18 7.66 5.81
N THR A 102 1.75 8.55 4.94
CA THR A 102 0.34 8.95 4.83
C THR A 102 -0.58 7.79 4.51
N PHE A 103 -0.20 6.91 3.58
CA PHE A 103 -1.07 5.79 3.19
C PHE A 103 -1.42 4.85 4.36
N GLU A 104 -0.53 4.68 5.35
CA GLU A 104 -0.80 3.83 6.51
C GLU A 104 -1.89 4.43 7.40
N PHE A 105 -1.86 5.76 7.61
CA PHE A 105 -2.93 6.43 8.35
C PHE A 105 -4.29 6.26 7.65
N PHE A 106 -4.32 6.40 6.31
CA PHE A 106 -5.54 6.17 5.54
C PHE A 106 -6.02 4.73 5.62
N LEU A 107 -5.10 3.76 5.48
CA LEU A 107 -5.42 2.34 5.53
C LEU A 107 -6.00 1.94 6.90
N GLU A 108 -5.35 2.33 7.99
CA GLU A 108 -5.85 2.05 9.34
C GLU A 108 -7.21 2.71 9.60
N LYS A 109 -7.37 3.98 9.20
CA LYS A 109 -8.65 4.67 9.33
C LYS A 109 -9.74 4.00 8.50
N ALA A 110 -9.46 3.59 7.27
CA ALA A 110 -10.40 2.88 6.42
C ALA A 110 -10.89 1.59 7.09
N MET A 111 -9.98 0.79 7.68
CA MET A 111 -10.33 -0.44 8.39
C MET A 111 -11.18 -0.23 9.64
N THR A 112 -11.16 0.96 10.24
CA THR A 112 -12.04 1.30 11.38
C THR A 112 -13.40 1.82 10.95
N LEU A 113 -13.50 2.33 9.73
CA LEU A 113 -14.69 3.00 9.21
C LEU A 113 -15.56 2.14 8.33
N SER A 114 -15.11 0.96 7.91
CA SER A 114 -15.86 0.17 6.92
C SER A 114 -15.77 -1.33 7.11
N ASP A 115 -16.76 -2.02 6.55
CA ASP A 115 -16.82 -3.48 6.46
C ASP A 115 -15.81 -4.01 5.42
N TYR A 116 -15.58 -3.25 4.36
CA TYR A 116 -14.70 -3.66 3.29
C TYR A 116 -13.78 -2.51 2.83
N VAL A 117 -12.51 -2.81 2.65
CA VAL A 117 -11.49 -1.84 2.20
C VAL A 117 -10.88 -2.31 0.89
N VAL A 118 -10.87 -1.42 -0.10
CA VAL A 118 -10.10 -1.59 -1.34
C VAL A 118 -9.13 -0.43 -1.46
N MET A 119 -7.85 -0.69 -1.27
CA MET A 119 -6.88 0.40 -1.20
C MET A 119 -5.59 0.09 -1.95
N ILE A 120 -5.18 1.03 -2.80
CA ILE A 120 -3.87 0.98 -3.44
C ILE A 120 -2.82 1.43 -2.43
N THR A 121 -1.75 0.67 -2.31
CA THR A 121 -0.63 0.94 -1.40
C THR A 121 0.71 0.68 -2.09
N PRO A 122 1.80 1.27 -1.61
CA PRO A 122 3.13 0.87 -2.04
C PRO A 122 3.36 -0.62 -1.72
N LYS A 123 3.92 -1.37 -2.66
CA LYS A 123 4.27 -2.78 -2.46
C LYS A 123 5.27 -2.99 -1.30
N ALA A 124 6.03 -1.95 -0.98
CA ALA A 124 6.91 -1.91 0.17
C ALA A 124 6.21 -2.25 1.51
N VAL A 125 4.89 -2.12 1.61
CA VAL A 125 4.12 -2.55 2.79
C VAL A 125 4.36 -4.02 3.11
N LEU A 126 4.64 -4.86 2.11
CA LEU A 126 4.86 -6.29 2.28
C LEU A 126 6.18 -6.64 2.98
N ASN A 127 7.22 -5.81 2.82
CA ASN A 127 8.59 -6.21 3.16
C ASN A 127 9.44 -5.16 3.90
N THR A 128 8.97 -3.93 4.07
CA THR A 128 9.74 -2.92 4.80
C THR A 128 9.51 -3.05 6.30
N PRO A 129 10.56 -3.03 7.14
CA PRO A 129 10.44 -3.17 8.60
C PRO A 129 9.52 -2.13 9.26
N GLU A 130 9.54 -0.89 8.78
CA GLU A 130 8.72 0.22 9.31
C GLU A 130 7.20 -0.09 9.21
N PHE A 131 6.77 -0.97 8.29
CA PHE A 131 5.36 -1.35 8.09
C PHE A 131 4.95 -2.63 8.85
N ARG A 132 5.78 -3.13 9.74
CA ARG A 132 5.51 -4.38 10.48
C ARG A 132 4.19 -4.32 11.24
N LYS A 133 3.94 -3.23 11.99
CA LYS A 133 2.70 -3.09 12.77
C LYS A 133 1.45 -3.02 11.89
N THR A 134 1.57 -2.39 10.73
CA THR A 134 0.49 -2.36 9.72
C THR A 134 0.23 -3.75 9.15
N ARG A 135 1.29 -4.55 8.87
CA ARG A 135 1.13 -5.95 8.48
C ARG A 135 0.50 -6.79 9.58
N ASP A 136 0.92 -6.60 10.84
CA ASP A 136 0.34 -7.33 11.97
C ASP A 136 -1.16 -7.03 12.12
N LEU A 137 -1.58 -5.78 11.91
CA LEU A 137 -2.99 -5.40 11.91
C LEU A 137 -3.75 -6.05 10.74
N LEU A 138 -3.23 -5.93 9.52
CA LEU A 138 -3.83 -6.54 8.32
C LEU A 138 -3.94 -8.07 8.47
N ALA A 139 -2.95 -8.72 9.08
CA ALA A 139 -2.97 -10.17 9.30
C ALA A 139 -4.08 -10.65 10.23
N THR A 140 -4.71 -9.76 11.00
CA THR A 140 -5.87 -10.09 11.85
C THR A 140 -7.19 -10.08 11.09
N LYS A 141 -7.21 -9.54 9.87
CA LYS A 141 -8.38 -9.38 9.01
C LYS A 141 -8.28 -10.32 7.81
N LYS A 142 -9.41 -10.61 7.18
CA LYS A 142 -9.40 -11.40 5.95
C LYS A 142 -8.93 -10.55 4.78
N ILE A 143 -7.85 -10.96 4.15
CA ILE A 143 -7.36 -10.36 2.91
C ILE A 143 -7.88 -11.22 1.77
N ASP A 144 -8.96 -10.76 1.13
CA ASP A 144 -9.57 -11.49 0.01
C ASP A 144 -8.64 -11.56 -1.20
N CYS A 145 -7.99 -10.42 -1.51
CA CYS A 145 -7.12 -10.34 -2.67
C CYS A 145 -5.96 -9.37 -2.44
N ILE A 146 -4.82 -9.73 -3.00
CA ILE A 146 -3.67 -8.85 -3.20
C ILE A 146 -3.41 -8.80 -4.71
N GLN A 147 -3.70 -7.66 -5.34
CA GLN A 147 -3.36 -7.44 -6.75
C GLN A 147 -2.01 -6.74 -6.84
N ASP A 148 -1.04 -7.38 -7.47
CA ASP A 148 0.30 -6.84 -7.66
C ASP A 148 0.42 -6.22 -9.06
N TYR A 149 0.53 -4.90 -9.08
CA TYR A 149 0.72 -4.12 -10.31
C TYR A 149 2.20 -4.01 -10.71
N GLY A 150 3.14 -4.36 -9.81
CA GLY A 150 4.55 -4.08 -10.00
C GLY A 150 4.79 -2.59 -10.24
N GLU A 151 5.69 -2.26 -11.16
CA GLU A 151 5.98 -0.87 -11.57
C GLU A 151 4.96 -0.30 -12.58
N ASN A 152 4.00 -1.11 -13.04
CA ASN A 152 3.02 -0.71 -14.05
C ASN A 152 1.78 -0.02 -13.47
N GLY A 153 1.69 0.15 -12.15
CA GLY A 153 0.54 0.77 -11.49
C GLY A 153 0.31 2.23 -11.88
N PHE A 154 1.38 2.97 -12.13
CA PHE A 154 1.31 4.39 -12.48
C PHE A 154 2.28 4.73 -13.61
N LYS A 155 1.75 5.32 -14.69
CA LYS A 155 2.57 5.73 -15.83
C LYS A 155 3.58 6.81 -15.42
N GLY A 156 4.86 6.54 -15.65
CA GLY A 156 5.95 7.49 -15.39
C GLY A 156 6.41 7.59 -13.92
N VAL A 157 5.92 6.72 -13.05
CA VAL A 157 6.35 6.66 -11.64
C VAL A 157 6.89 5.26 -11.35
N LEU A 158 8.17 5.18 -10.96
CA LEU A 158 8.84 3.91 -10.62
C LEU A 158 8.56 3.52 -9.16
N VAL A 159 7.27 3.38 -8.82
CA VAL A 159 6.85 2.88 -7.51
C VAL A 159 6.04 1.61 -7.72
N GLU A 160 6.56 0.49 -7.24
CA GLU A 160 5.78 -0.75 -7.21
C GLU A 160 4.58 -0.59 -6.28
N THR A 161 3.42 -0.98 -6.78
CA THR A 161 2.15 -0.87 -6.06
C THR A 161 1.38 -2.18 -6.03
N ILE A 162 0.59 -2.32 -4.99
CA ILE A 162 -0.41 -3.37 -4.84
C ILE A 162 -1.76 -2.76 -4.52
N CYS A 163 -2.84 -3.48 -4.81
CA CYS A 163 -4.16 -3.18 -4.27
C CYS A 163 -4.54 -4.27 -3.26
N LEU A 164 -4.90 -3.84 -2.06
CA LEU A 164 -5.38 -4.69 -0.98
C LEU A 164 -6.90 -4.68 -0.97
N PHE A 165 -7.50 -5.88 -0.89
CA PHE A 165 -8.93 -6.11 -0.70
C PHE A 165 -9.10 -6.78 0.66
N VAL A 166 -9.65 -6.05 1.62
CA VAL A 166 -9.70 -6.47 3.03
C VAL A 166 -11.13 -6.45 3.54
N ASP A 167 -11.62 -7.60 3.96
CA ASP A 167 -12.85 -7.71 4.76
C ASP A 167 -12.49 -7.52 6.24
N THR A 168 -13.05 -6.49 6.86
CA THR A 168 -12.70 -6.11 8.23
C THR A 168 -13.49 -6.91 9.28
N ASN A 169 -14.57 -7.57 8.89
CA ASN A 169 -15.44 -8.36 9.75
C ASN A 169 -15.06 -9.84 9.79
N GLU A 170 -14.47 -10.34 8.72
CA GLU A 170 -14.11 -11.74 8.58
C GLU A 170 -12.71 -12.07 9.13
N LYS A 171 -12.56 -13.32 9.57
CA LYS A 171 -11.27 -13.85 10.01
C LYS A 171 -10.43 -14.31 8.84
N PRO A 172 -9.08 -14.26 8.97
CA PRO A 172 -8.15 -14.75 7.95
C PRO A 172 -8.48 -16.18 7.51
N ASN A 173 -8.54 -16.40 6.19
CA ASN A 173 -8.77 -17.72 5.60
C ASN A 173 -7.91 -17.90 4.34
N GLU A 174 -8.47 -17.76 3.15
CA GLU A 174 -7.78 -17.82 1.88
C GLU A 174 -7.59 -16.42 1.30
N THR A 175 -6.46 -16.22 0.65
CA THR A 175 -6.13 -14.98 -0.06
C THR A 175 -5.81 -15.30 -1.52
N LYS A 176 -6.44 -14.59 -2.43
CA LYS A 176 -6.09 -14.59 -3.84
C LYS A 176 -4.95 -13.60 -4.07
N VAL A 177 -3.89 -14.02 -4.74
CA VAL A 177 -2.79 -13.16 -5.19
C VAL A 177 -2.82 -13.12 -6.71
N GLU A 178 -3.05 -11.93 -7.27
CA GLU A 178 -3.06 -11.68 -8.72
C GLU A 178 -1.86 -10.82 -9.10
N SER A 179 -0.97 -11.34 -9.93
CA SER A 179 0.10 -10.55 -10.53
C SER A 179 -0.26 -10.13 -11.94
N LEU A 180 -0.38 -8.83 -12.16
CA LEU A 180 -0.62 -8.29 -13.50
C LEU A 180 0.64 -8.33 -14.37
N THR A 181 1.81 -8.23 -13.75
CA THR A 181 3.10 -8.32 -14.45
C THR A 181 3.43 -9.75 -14.86
N LEU A 182 3.26 -10.72 -13.95
CA LEU A 182 3.52 -12.13 -14.20
C LEU A 182 2.35 -12.86 -14.88
N LYS A 183 1.19 -12.18 -15.01
CA LYS A 183 -0.07 -12.76 -15.53
C LYS A 183 -0.43 -14.08 -14.83
N LYS A 184 -0.25 -14.09 -13.51
CA LYS A 184 -0.44 -15.28 -12.68
C LYS A 184 -1.41 -14.98 -11.54
N THR A 185 -2.30 -15.93 -11.27
CA THR A 185 -3.20 -15.92 -10.11
C THR A 185 -2.95 -17.16 -9.28
N VAL A 186 -2.86 -16.98 -7.96
CA VAL A 186 -2.73 -18.06 -6.98
C VAL A 186 -3.71 -17.81 -5.85
N VAL A 187 -4.36 -18.87 -5.38
CA VAL A 187 -5.18 -18.84 -4.15
C VAL A 187 -4.50 -19.72 -3.11
N GLN A 188 -4.27 -19.19 -1.92
CA GLN A 188 -3.61 -19.92 -0.85
C GLN A 188 -4.09 -19.45 0.52
N LYS A 189 -3.84 -20.25 1.56
CA LYS A 189 -4.19 -19.86 2.92
C LYS A 189 -3.47 -18.58 3.31
N GLN A 190 -4.19 -17.59 3.82
CA GLN A 190 -3.61 -16.30 4.21
C GLN A 190 -2.44 -16.45 5.19
N LYS A 191 -2.54 -17.38 6.16
CA LYS A 191 -1.48 -17.64 7.12
C LYS A 191 -0.16 -18.07 6.47
N TYR A 192 -0.21 -18.61 5.24
CA TYR A 192 0.97 -19.02 4.49
C TYR A 192 1.71 -17.80 3.92
N ILE A 193 0.97 -16.76 3.53
CA ILE A 193 1.53 -15.48 3.09
C ILE A 193 2.09 -14.69 4.28
N THR A 194 1.32 -14.67 5.39
CA THR A 194 1.58 -13.84 6.56
C THR A 194 2.35 -14.59 7.66
N ASP A 195 3.06 -15.64 7.28
CA ASP A 195 3.80 -16.51 8.19
C ASP A 195 4.83 -15.72 9.01
N LYS A 196 4.74 -15.84 10.33
CA LYS A 196 5.58 -15.08 11.27
C LYS A 196 7.01 -15.62 11.38
N GLU A 197 7.29 -16.79 10.81
CA GLU A 197 8.67 -17.31 10.68
C GLU A 197 9.50 -16.42 9.74
N TYR A 198 8.83 -15.67 8.87
CA TYR A 198 9.49 -14.73 7.98
C TYR A 198 9.23 -13.29 8.44
N PRO A 199 10.23 -12.39 8.35
CA PRO A 199 10.07 -11.00 8.75
C PRO A 199 9.20 -10.19 7.78
N TYR A 200 8.87 -10.78 6.61
CA TYR A 200 8.15 -10.15 5.50
C TYR A 200 7.04 -11.06 4.99
N TRP A 201 6.06 -10.48 4.32
CA TRP A 201 5.04 -11.24 3.61
C TRP A 201 5.54 -11.69 2.25
N ILE A 202 5.44 -13.00 1.98
CA ILE A 202 5.91 -13.63 0.76
C ILE A 202 4.70 -14.05 -0.07
N ILE A 203 4.19 -13.12 -0.88
CA ILE A 203 2.95 -13.33 -1.66
C ILE A 203 3.08 -14.35 -2.79
N TYR A 204 4.29 -14.66 -3.23
CA TYR A 204 4.58 -15.68 -4.25
C TYR A 204 5.27 -16.92 -3.69
N ARG A 205 5.14 -17.17 -2.38
CA ARG A 205 5.65 -18.36 -1.72
C ARG A 205 5.12 -19.63 -2.40
N ASN A 206 5.97 -20.62 -2.56
CA ASN A 206 5.66 -21.90 -3.20
C ASN A 206 6.54 -23.01 -2.62
N ASP A 207 6.26 -24.27 -2.98
CA ASP A 207 6.96 -25.44 -2.48
C ASP A 207 8.47 -25.41 -2.75
N PHE A 208 8.88 -24.82 -3.87
CA PHE A 208 10.31 -24.65 -4.19
C PHE A 208 10.99 -23.69 -3.19
N PHE A 209 10.35 -22.57 -2.87
CA PHE A 209 10.83 -21.66 -1.84
C PHE A 209 10.91 -22.37 -0.48
N ASP A 210 9.89 -23.12 -0.10
CA ASP A 210 9.86 -23.83 1.18
C ASP A 210 10.96 -24.90 1.26
N GLY A 211 11.19 -25.63 0.18
CA GLY A 211 12.27 -26.61 0.11
C GLY A 211 13.68 -26.00 0.25
N ILE A 212 13.85 -24.76 -0.19
CA ILE A 212 15.11 -24.01 0.00
C ILE A 212 15.17 -23.41 1.40
N SER A 213 14.10 -22.77 1.87
CA SER A 213 14.06 -22.06 3.15
C SER A 213 14.40 -22.97 4.33
N GLN A 214 14.00 -24.24 4.29
CA GLN A 214 14.37 -25.24 5.28
C GLN A 214 15.88 -25.52 5.38
N ARG A 215 16.64 -25.12 4.36
CA ARG A 215 18.11 -25.27 4.31
C ARG A 215 18.85 -23.98 4.63
N LEU A 216 18.12 -22.89 4.86
CA LEU A 216 18.68 -21.59 5.17
C LEU A 216 18.63 -21.34 6.68
N ASP A 217 19.74 -20.85 7.20
CA ASP A 217 19.79 -20.26 8.53
C ASP A 217 19.47 -18.77 8.39
N PHE A 218 18.29 -18.35 8.86
CA PHE A 218 17.93 -16.94 8.93
C PHE A 218 18.68 -16.26 10.08
N ASP A 219 18.81 -14.95 10.02
CA ASP A 219 19.45 -14.10 11.04
C ASP A 219 20.96 -14.34 11.25
N LYS A 220 21.65 -15.01 10.30
CA LYS A 220 23.11 -15.15 10.34
C LYS A 220 23.85 -13.83 10.12
N PHE A 221 23.24 -12.89 9.39
CA PHE A 221 23.84 -11.62 9.04
C PHE A 221 22.91 -10.48 9.46
N THR A 222 23.49 -9.47 10.08
CA THR A 222 22.81 -8.20 10.27
C THR A 222 23.15 -7.29 9.11
N VAL A 223 22.14 -6.86 8.38
CA VAL A 223 22.29 -5.91 7.26
C VAL A 223 21.89 -4.53 7.72
N PHE A 224 22.74 -3.55 7.52
CA PHE A 224 22.44 -2.15 7.77
C PHE A 224 22.82 -1.30 6.57
N ARG A 225 22.09 -0.22 6.38
CA ARG A 225 22.40 0.77 5.35
C ARG A 225 23.33 1.82 5.95
N ASP A 226 24.57 1.79 5.55
CA ASP A 226 25.50 2.88 5.87
C ASP A 226 25.14 4.13 5.02
N ARG A 227 24.94 5.24 5.73
CA ARG A 227 24.68 6.55 5.12
C ARG A 227 25.90 7.43 5.07
N GLN A 228 27.01 7.00 5.64
CA GLN A 228 28.28 7.74 5.68
C GLN A 228 29.08 7.53 4.40
N ILE A 229 28.96 6.34 3.77
CA ILE A 229 29.63 6.05 2.51
C ILE A 229 28.77 6.53 1.36
N THR A 230 29.11 7.68 0.81
CA THR A 230 28.45 8.32 -0.35
C THR A 230 29.42 8.44 -1.53
N ASN A 231 28.90 8.82 -2.69
CA ASN A 231 29.77 9.04 -3.86
C ASN A 231 30.80 10.17 -3.64
N SER A 232 30.51 11.10 -2.71
CA SER A 232 31.41 12.23 -2.42
C SER A 232 32.64 11.85 -1.60
N ASN A 233 32.57 10.73 -0.87
CA ASN A 233 33.70 10.21 -0.07
C ASN A 233 34.24 8.87 -0.60
N THR A 234 34.00 8.58 -1.87
CA THR A 234 34.61 7.46 -2.59
C THR A 234 35.47 7.99 -3.73
N THR A 235 36.64 7.40 -3.91
CA THR A 235 37.61 7.71 -5.01
C THR A 235 37.92 6.43 -5.80
N GLN A 236 38.43 6.59 -7.02
CA GLN A 236 38.96 5.48 -7.80
C GLN A 236 40.47 5.27 -7.54
N ASP A 237 41.09 6.21 -6.84
CA ASP A 237 42.51 6.15 -6.53
C ASP A 237 42.79 5.15 -5.41
N LYS A 238 43.79 4.33 -5.58
CA LYS A 238 44.25 3.39 -4.56
C LYS A 238 45.21 4.10 -3.60
N GLY A 239 44.79 4.27 -2.35
CA GLY A 239 45.62 4.85 -1.30
C GLY A 239 45.84 3.91 -0.13
N LYS A 240 46.89 4.15 0.68
CA LYS A 240 47.17 3.32 1.85
C LYS A 240 46.05 3.36 2.91
N ASP A 241 45.31 4.46 2.96
CA ASP A 241 44.23 4.70 3.90
C ASP A 241 42.84 4.53 3.25
N CYS A 242 42.75 3.90 2.10
CA CYS A 242 41.51 3.64 1.41
C CYS A 242 41.02 2.22 1.63
N LEU A 243 39.76 2.08 2.01
CA LEU A 243 39.08 0.79 2.04
C LEU A 243 38.37 0.53 0.71
N ARG A 244 38.41 -0.72 0.27
CA ARG A 244 37.73 -1.12 -0.96
C ARG A 244 36.22 -1.17 -0.73
N VAL A 245 35.46 -0.51 -1.59
CA VAL A 245 34.00 -0.53 -1.60
C VAL A 245 33.52 -1.23 -2.87
N ILE A 246 32.79 -2.34 -2.71
CA ILE A 246 32.16 -3.07 -3.82
C ILE A 246 30.73 -2.54 -3.96
N LYS A 247 30.39 -2.06 -5.15
CA LYS A 247 29.04 -1.63 -5.53
C LYS A 247 28.43 -2.66 -6.48
N SER A 248 27.12 -2.69 -6.63
CA SER A 248 26.41 -3.62 -7.54
C SER A 248 26.98 -3.63 -8.97
N ARG A 249 27.39 -2.47 -9.48
CA ARG A 249 28.07 -2.35 -10.78
C ARG A 249 29.45 -3.00 -10.88
N ASN A 250 30.02 -3.41 -9.76
CA ASN A 250 31.30 -4.09 -9.70
C ASN A 250 31.13 -5.61 -9.60
N ILE A 251 29.91 -6.11 -9.77
CA ILE A 251 29.59 -7.52 -9.71
C ILE A 251 28.93 -7.88 -11.04
N SER A 252 29.45 -8.87 -11.73
CA SER A 252 28.86 -9.41 -12.96
C SER A 252 27.64 -10.29 -12.66
N ASP A 253 26.86 -10.61 -13.68
CA ASP A 253 25.65 -11.42 -13.56
C ASP A 253 25.93 -12.85 -13.00
N ASP A 254 27.17 -13.35 -13.15
CA ASP A 254 27.62 -14.61 -12.56
C ASP A 254 28.16 -14.46 -11.12
N GLY A 255 28.03 -13.27 -10.53
CA GLY A 255 28.40 -12.96 -9.15
C GLY A 255 29.92 -12.72 -8.95
N LYS A 256 30.72 -12.62 -10.03
CA LYS A 256 32.12 -12.29 -9.92
C LYS A 256 32.35 -10.79 -9.90
N GLU A 257 33.43 -10.40 -9.27
CA GLU A 257 33.85 -9.00 -9.29
C GLU A 257 34.48 -8.65 -10.65
N ILE A 258 34.08 -7.49 -11.20
CA ILE A 258 34.58 -6.91 -12.45
C ILE A 258 35.66 -5.88 -12.12
#